data_6b72d3574822b5f664a6332300adc4a8
#
_entry.id   6b72d3574822b5f664a6332300adc4a8
#
_cell.length_a   1.000
_cell.length_b   1.000
_cell.length_c   1.000
_cell.angle_alpha   90.00
_cell.angle_beta   90.00
_cell.angle_gamma   90.00
#
_symmetry.space_group_name_H-M   'P 1'
#
loop_
_entity.id
_entity.type
_entity.pdbx_description
1 polymer ?
#
loop_
_entity_poly.entity_id
_entity_poly.type
_entity_poly.pdbx_seq_one_letter_code
_entity_poly.pdbx_strand_id
1 'polypeptide(L)'
;MKTKIQCPAKINLTLKVAGKRDDGFHNIESIMQTISLYDYLTISANAAEKFDIKLSGNSTEIPYNEKNLVYKAAMLFIEHTNLPPHKIEIYIDKNIPVAAGLAGGSTDAAGTLYGLNKIFNEPLSLTELHKLCAKLGSDLNFCLEGGRQMTKGRGEVLEKLPFEKMNISLIKPKKDRKSVV
;
A
#
# COMPACT_ATOMS: atom_id res chain seq x y z
N MET A 1 5.97 -9.71 19.29
CA MET A 1 5.61 -10.37 18.01
C MET A 1 6.35 -9.70 16.86
N LYS A 2 6.68 -10.43 15.77
CA LYS A 2 7.44 -9.85 14.65
C LYS A 2 7.09 -10.56 13.34
N THR A 3 7.01 -9.81 12.24
CA THR A 3 6.82 -10.35 10.88
C THR A 3 7.63 -9.55 9.85
N LYS A 4 7.88 -10.16 8.68
CA LYS A 4 8.46 -9.48 7.51
C LYS A 4 7.46 -9.60 6.36
N ILE A 5 7.12 -8.47 5.74
CA ILE A 5 6.17 -8.35 4.64
C ILE A 5 6.90 -7.90 3.39
N GLN A 6 6.63 -8.55 2.29
CA GLN A 6 7.10 -8.20 0.96
C GLN A 6 6.02 -7.36 0.27
N CYS A 7 6.36 -6.15 -0.16
CA CYS A 7 5.46 -5.16 -0.73
C CYS A 7 5.80 -4.94 -2.21
N PRO A 8 5.10 -5.59 -3.15
CA PRO A 8 5.43 -5.52 -4.57
C PRO A 8 5.02 -4.16 -5.16
N ALA A 9 5.83 -3.65 -6.08
CA ALA A 9 5.44 -2.56 -6.95
C ALA A 9 4.34 -2.98 -7.93
N LYS A 10 3.60 -2.01 -8.49
CA LYS A 10 2.64 -2.23 -9.58
C LYS A 10 3.00 -1.41 -10.81
N ILE A 11 2.48 -1.84 -11.94
CA ILE A 11 2.40 -1.06 -13.16
C ILE A 11 0.95 -1.03 -13.67
N ASN A 12 0.64 -0.02 -14.47
CA ASN A 12 -0.58 0.00 -15.27
C ASN A 12 -0.22 -0.48 -16.68
N LEU A 13 -0.74 -1.63 -17.10
CA LEU A 13 -0.58 -2.14 -18.47
C LEU A 13 -1.45 -1.35 -19.45
N THR A 14 -2.63 -0.93 -18.96
CA THR A 14 -3.52 -0.01 -19.65
C THR A 14 -4.01 1.03 -18.66
N LEU A 15 -4.35 2.23 -19.11
CA LEU A 15 -4.98 3.25 -18.28
C LEU A 15 -5.87 4.11 -19.17
N LYS A 16 -7.19 4.04 -18.92
CA LYS A 16 -8.19 4.87 -19.54
C LYS A 16 -8.85 5.74 -18.48
N VAL A 17 -8.89 7.03 -18.72
CA VAL A 17 -9.65 7.99 -17.90
C VAL A 17 -11.03 8.14 -18.54
N ALA A 18 -12.09 7.74 -17.83
CA ALA A 18 -13.44 7.59 -18.36
C ALA A 18 -14.40 8.73 -17.95
N GLY A 19 -13.86 9.87 -17.50
CA GLY A 19 -14.64 11.06 -17.16
C GLY A 19 -14.47 11.50 -15.71
N LYS A 20 -14.80 12.77 -15.48
CA LYS A 20 -14.73 13.41 -14.16
C LYS A 20 -15.98 13.07 -13.36
N ARG A 21 -15.82 12.82 -12.08
CA ARG A 21 -16.87 12.53 -11.09
C ARG A 21 -17.24 13.79 -10.31
N ASP A 22 -18.41 13.78 -9.69
CA ASP A 22 -18.88 14.89 -8.86
C ASP A 22 -18.04 15.08 -7.58
N ASP A 23 -17.35 13.99 -7.13
CA ASP A 23 -16.44 14.02 -5.99
C ASP A 23 -15.04 14.59 -6.32
N GLY A 24 -14.85 15.09 -7.56
CA GLY A 24 -13.60 15.70 -8.04
C GLY A 24 -12.56 14.70 -8.56
N PHE A 25 -12.77 13.40 -8.38
CA PHE A 25 -11.95 12.33 -8.93
C PHE A 25 -12.35 12.01 -10.38
N HIS A 26 -11.58 11.13 -11.03
CA HIS A 26 -11.90 10.58 -12.33
C HIS A 26 -12.25 9.10 -12.23
N ASN A 27 -13.21 8.66 -13.04
CA ASN A 27 -13.37 7.23 -13.28
C ASN A 27 -12.22 6.74 -14.14
N ILE A 28 -11.60 5.65 -13.71
CA ILE A 28 -10.53 4.99 -14.47
C ILE A 28 -10.92 3.55 -14.80
N GLU A 29 -10.37 3.08 -15.90
CA GLU A 29 -10.32 1.66 -16.24
C GLU A 29 -8.85 1.32 -16.51
N SER A 30 -8.29 0.38 -15.76
CA SER A 30 -6.88 0.03 -15.87
C SER A 30 -6.66 -1.45 -15.62
N ILE A 31 -5.79 -2.07 -16.39
CA ILE A 31 -5.23 -3.36 -16.04
C ILE A 31 -3.96 -3.08 -15.25
N MET A 32 -4.00 -3.39 -13.97
CA MET A 32 -2.84 -3.30 -13.08
C MET A 32 -2.21 -4.67 -12.89
N GLN A 33 -0.88 -4.69 -12.77
CA GLN A 33 -0.13 -5.92 -12.50
C GLN A 33 1.00 -5.66 -11.52
N THR A 34 1.18 -6.55 -10.55
CA THR A 34 2.37 -6.55 -9.68
C THR A 34 3.60 -6.99 -10.46
N ILE A 35 4.74 -6.43 -10.08
CA ILE A 35 6.05 -6.74 -10.66
C ILE A 35 7.03 -7.17 -9.59
N SER A 36 8.13 -7.81 -9.99
CA SER A 36 9.17 -8.33 -9.10
C SER A 36 10.17 -7.27 -8.60
N LEU A 37 9.68 -6.08 -8.27
CA LEU A 37 10.39 -5.03 -7.55
C LEU A 37 9.67 -4.82 -6.22
N TYR A 38 10.37 -4.90 -5.10
CA TYR A 38 9.74 -4.97 -3.77
C TYR A 38 10.37 -4.00 -2.80
N ASP A 39 9.54 -3.37 -1.99
CA ASP A 39 9.93 -2.90 -0.67
C ASP A 39 9.72 -4.01 0.36
N TYR A 40 10.35 -3.91 1.51
CA TYR A 40 10.16 -4.85 2.60
C TYR A 40 9.85 -4.12 3.89
N LEU A 41 8.84 -4.59 4.61
CA LEU A 41 8.54 -4.10 5.94
C LEU A 41 8.95 -5.13 6.97
N THR A 42 9.64 -4.69 8.01
CA THR A 42 9.82 -5.47 9.23
C THR A 42 8.98 -4.83 10.31
N ILE A 43 7.93 -5.52 10.74
CA ILE A 43 6.96 -5.02 11.71
C ILE A 43 7.14 -5.80 13.01
N SER A 44 7.27 -5.11 14.13
CA SER A 44 7.25 -5.70 15.47
C SER A 44 6.22 -5.01 16.36
N ALA A 45 5.60 -5.78 17.24
CA ALA A 45 4.66 -5.28 18.23
C ALA A 45 4.95 -5.92 19.59
N ASN A 46 5.14 -5.09 20.61
CA ASN A 46 5.39 -5.46 21.99
C ASN A 46 4.34 -4.80 22.87
N ALA A 47 3.83 -5.54 23.89
CA ALA A 47 2.88 -4.98 24.86
C ALA A 47 3.47 -3.72 25.52
N ALA A 48 2.63 -2.71 25.76
CA ALA A 48 3.02 -1.42 26.33
C ALA A 48 1.87 -0.83 27.13
N GLU A 49 2.14 0.23 27.92
CA GLU A 49 1.10 0.92 28.68
C GLU A 49 0.23 1.84 27.78
N LYS A 50 0.79 2.29 26.66
CA LYS A 50 0.11 3.10 25.64
C LYS A 50 0.58 2.72 24.24
N PHE A 51 -0.24 3.02 23.25
CA PHE A 51 0.17 2.88 21.86
C PHE A 51 1.31 3.87 21.52
N ASP A 52 2.34 3.34 20.88
CA ASP A 52 3.45 4.11 20.32
C ASP A 52 3.81 3.50 18.95
N ILE A 53 3.94 4.34 17.93
CA ILE A 53 4.33 3.91 16.58
C ILE A 53 5.63 4.58 16.21
N LYS A 54 6.65 3.77 15.91
CA LYS A 54 7.94 4.24 15.43
C LYS A 54 8.22 3.72 14.03
N LEU A 55 8.52 4.64 13.12
CA LEU A 55 8.98 4.32 11.78
C LEU A 55 10.49 4.56 11.68
N SER A 56 11.15 3.72 10.88
CA SER A 56 12.53 3.89 10.47
C SER A 56 12.75 3.21 9.11
N GLY A 57 13.89 3.42 8.48
CA GLY A 57 14.20 2.78 7.21
C GLY A 57 15.53 3.25 6.61
N ASN A 58 15.78 2.83 5.37
CA ASN A 58 17.03 3.08 4.65
C ASN A 58 16.99 4.30 3.70
N SER A 59 15.82 4.93 3.48
CA SER A 59 15.64 6.01 2.50
C SER A 59 15.57 7.38 3.18
N THR A 60 16.19 8.38 2.58
CA THR A 60 16.05 9.80 2.99
C THR A 60 14.94 10.53 2.21
N GLU A 61 14.31 9.86 1.22
CA GLU A 61 13.31 10.48 0.35
C GLU A 61 11.88 10.43 0.94
N ILE A 62 11.67 9.68 2.03
CA ILE A 62 10.36 9.55 2.69
C ILE A 62 10.41 9.99 4.15
N PRO A 63 9.33 10.59 4.69
CA PRO A 63 9.27 10.91 6.11
C PRO A 63 9.00 9.66 6.95
N TYR A 64 9.52 9.63 8.19
CA TYR A 64 9.28 8.57 9.17
C TYR A 64 8.43 9.08 10.34
N ASN A 65 7.34 9.76 10.02
CA ASN A 65 6.39 10.35 10.97
C ASN A 65 4.94 10.18 10.48
N GLU A 66 4.00 10.90 11.10
CA GLU A 66 2.56 10.87 10.81
C GLU A 66 2.17 11.26 9.37
N LYS A 67 3.08 11.87 8.60
CA LYS A 67 2.86 12.17 7.17
C LYS A 67 3.02 10.93 6.28
N ASN A 68 3.70 9.88 6.78
CA ASN A 68 3.90 8.64 6.03
C ASN A 68 2.61 7.80 5.99
N LEU A 69 2.27 7.22 4.82
CA LEU A 69 1.12 6.34 4.68
C LEU A 69 1.20 5.07 5.56
N VAL A 70 2.40 4.57 5.81
CA VAL A 70 2.65 3.44 6.72
C VAL A 70 2.20 3.79 8.15
N TYR A 71 2.53 4.99 8.62
CA TYR A 71 2.08 5.47 9.93
C TYR A 71 0.55 5.57 9.99
N LYS A 72 -0.05 6.20 8.96
CA LYS A 72 -1.50 6.35 8.86
C LYS A 72 -2.21 4.99 8.81
N ALA A 73 -1.65 4.02 8.10
CA ALA A 73 -2.17 2.66 8.04
C ALA A 73 -2.14 1.98 9.41
N ALA A 74 -1.03 2.10 10.15
CA ALA A 74 -0.91 1.55 11.49
C ALA A 74 -1.89 2.19 12.48
N MET A 75 -2.04 3.53 12.45
CA MET A 75 -3.04 4.23 13.25
C MET A 75 -4.45 3.78 12.93
N LEU A 76 -4.80 3.73 11.63
CA LEU A 76 -6.13 3.33 11.19
C LEU A 76 -6.45 1.86 11.60
N PHE A 77 -5.46 0.97 11.59
CA PHE A 77 -5.61 -0.39 12.08
C PHE A 77 -5.90 -0.42 13.58
N ILE A 78 -5.15 0.33 14.40
CA ILE A 78 -5.35 0.42 15.86
C ILE A 78 -6.76 0.96 16.17
N GLU A 79 -7.21 2.00 15.48
CA GLU A 79 -8.53 2.63 15.68
C GLU A 79 -9.70 1.70 15.34
N HIS A 80 -9.48 0.70 14.47
CA HIS A 80 -10.51 -0.25 14.03
C HIS A 80 -10.45 -1.60 14.75
N THR A 81 -9.52 -1.76 15.67
CA THR A 81 -9.36 -2.98 16.44
C THR A 81 -9.40 -2.67 17.93
N ASN A 82 -10.02 -3.55 18.72
CA ASN A 82 -10.05 -3.42 20.18
C ASN A 82 -8.80 -4.07 20.84
N LEU A 83 -7.62 -3.78 20.27
CA LEU A 83 -6.37 -4.34 20.77
C LEU A 83 -5.90 -3.59 22.02
N PRO A 84 -5.27 -4.29 22.98
CA PRO A 84 -4.58 -3.61 24.07
C PRO A 84 -3.39 -2.79 23.52
N PRO A 85 -2.91 -1.80 24.30
CA PRO A 85 -1.82 -0.96 23.87
C PRO A 85 -0.54 -1.72 23.55
N HIS A 86 0.09 -1.34 22.44
CA HIS A 86 1.36 -1.90 21.98
C HIS A 86 2.30 -0.81 21.48
N LYS A 87 3.59 -1.03 21.68
CA LYS A 87 4.64 -0.34 20.93
C LYS A 87 4.85 -1.07 19.62
N ILE A 88 4.53 -0.39 18.52
CA ILE A 88 4.66 -0.90 17.14
C ILE A 88 5.89 -0.23 16.49
N GLU A 89 6.83 -1.03 16.02
CA GLU A 89 8.00 -0.54 15.32
C GLU A 89 8.01 -1.12 13.90
N ILE A 90 8.11 -0.24 12.90
CA ILE A 90 8.11 -0.62 11.49
C ILE A 90 9.37 -0.07 10.83
N TYR A 91 10.21 -0.97 10.33
CA TYR A 91 11.35 -0.64 9.49
C TYR A 91 10.96 -0.82 8.03
N ILE A 92 11.20 0.20 7.20
CA ILE A 92 10.90 0.24 5.77
C ILE A 92 12.21 0.10 5.00
N ASP A 93 12.42 -1.05 4.35
CA ASP A 93 13.50 -1.27 3.39
C ASP A 93 13.01 -0.86 2.00
N LYS A 94 13.27 0.41 1.64
CA LYS A 94 12.75 1.08 0.45
C LYS A 94 13.62 0.83 -0.76
N ASN A 95 13.10 0.13 -1.77
CA ASN A 95 13.77 -0.18 -3.04
C ASN A 95 12.95 0.29 -4.25
N ILE A 96 11.63 0.41 -4.09
CA ILE A 96 10.74 0.97 -5.12
C ILE A 96 11.00 2.49 -5.18
N PRO A 97 11.37 3.04 -6.35
CA PRO A 97 11.62 4.47 -6.51
C PRO A 97 10.43 5.34 -6.08
N VAL A 98 10.70 6.38 -5.31
CA VAL A 98 9.68 7.31 -4.82
C VAL A 98 9.14 8.15 -5.98
N ALA A 99 7.82 8.42 -5.97
CA ALA A 99 7.11 9.23 -6.97
C ALA A 99 7.28 8.75 -8.43
N ALA A 100 7.41 7.43 -8.64
CA ALA A 100 7.64 6.83 -9.95
C ALA A 100 6.36 6.20 -10.59
N GLY A 101 5.17 6.40 -10.00
CA GLY A 101 3.93 5.77 -10.49
C GLY A 101 3.82 4.27 -10.19
N LEU A 102 4.74 3.72 -9.40
CA LEU A 102 4.87 2.29 -9.06
C LEU A 102 4.13 1.90 -7.77
N ALA A 103 3.40 2.82 -7.17
CA ALA A 103 2.62 2.68 -5.93
C ALA A 103 3.44 2.24 -4.69
N GLY A 104 4.74 2.57 -4.59
CA GLY A 104 5.59 2.15 -3.47
C GLY A 104 5.02 2.53 -2.09
N GLY A 105 4.55 3.76 -1.88
CA GLY A 105 3.93 4.17 -0.63
C GLY A 105 2.60 3.45 -0.34
N SER A 106 1.81 3.17 -1.39
CA SER A 106 0.53 2.46 -1.26
C SER A 106 0.74 0.98 -0.90
N THR A 107 1.72 0.32 -1.53
CA THR A 107 2.04 -1.07 -1.20
C THR A 107 2.61 -1.22 0.20
N ASP A 108 3.43 -0.26 0.66
CA ASP A 108 3.95 -0.24 2.04
C ASP A 108 2.81 -0.08 3.05
N ALA A 109 1.84 0.80 2.78
CA ALA A 109 0.68 0.99 3.65
C ALA A 109 -0.26 -0.22 3.66
N ALA A 110 -0.54 -0.82 2.50
CA ALA A 110 -1.32 -2.06 2.40
C ALA A 110 -0.61 -3.22 3.12
N GLY A 111 0.70 -3.34 2.90
CA GLY A 111 1.55 -4.30 3.60
C GLY A 111 1.58 -4.11 5.13
N THR A 112 1.46 -2.86 5.59
CA THR A 112 1.35 -2.55 7.02
C THR A 112 0.03 -3.07 7.60
N LEU A 113 -1.11 -2.79 6.95
CA LEU A 113 -2.42 -3.31 7.38
C LEU A 113 -2.42 -4.84 7.41
N TYR A 114 -1.93 -5.48 6.36
CA TYR A 114 -1.82 -6.93 6.27
C TYR A 114 -0.91 -7.51 7.35
N GLY A 115 0.27 -6.92 7.55
CA GLY A 115 1.28 -7.39 8.50
C GLY A 115 0.83 -7.25 9.95
N LEU A 116 0.17 -6.15 10.30
CA LEU A 116 -0.43 -5.97 11.61
C LEU A 116 -1.57 -6.96 11.83
N ASN A 117 -2.43 -7.16 10.83
CA ASN A 117 -3.50 -8.15 10.92
C ASN A 117 -2.95 -9.56 11.20
N LYS A 118 -1.87 -9.95 10.52
CA LYS A 118 -1.18 -11.23 10.76
C LYS A 118 -0.59 -11.34 12.17
N ILE A 119 0.10 -10.30 12.65
CA ILE A 119 0.72 -10.30 13.99
C ILE A 119 -0.32 -10.48 15.09
N PHE A 120 -1.49 -9.87 14.92
CA PHE A 120 -2.57 -9.89 15.91
C PHE A 120 -3.63 -10.98 15.67
N ASN A 121 -3.26 -12.07 14.96
CA ASN A 121 -4.12 -13.23 14.68
C ASN A 121 -5.41 -12.91 13.91
N GLU A 122 -5.28 -12.02 12.91
CA GLU A 122 -6.31 -11.70 11.94
C GLU A 122 -7.63 -11.16 12.55
N PRO A 123 -7.57 -10.11 13.39
CA PRO A 123 -8.77 -9.54 13.98
C PRO A 123 -9.71 -8.89 12.94
N LEU A 124 -9.22 -8.57 11.74
CA LEU A 124 -9.99 -8.00 10.64
C LEU A 124 -10.10 -8.99 9.48
N SER A 125 -11.29 -9.10 8.92
CA SER A 125 -11.54 -9.83 7.67
C SER A 125 -10.91 -9.10 6.47
N LEU A 126 -10.74 -9.80 5.34
CA LEU A 126 -10.25 -9.20 4.10
C LEU A 126 -11.13 -8.01 3.64
N THR A 127 -12.45 -8.13 3.80
CA THR A 127 -13.39 -7.06 3.48
C THR A 127 -13.18 -5.81 4.33
N GLU A 128 -12.87 -5.97 5.61
CA GLU A 128 -12.55 -4.85 6.49
C GLU A 128 -11.20 -4.21 6.12
N LEU A 129 -10.19 -5.01 5.82
CA LEU A 129 -8.91 -4.50 5.32
C LEU A 129 -9.09 -3.68 4.04
N HIS A 130 -9.93 -4.12 3.09
CA HIS A 130 -10.27 -3.35 1.88
C HIS A 130 -10.93 -2.01 2.21
N LYS A 131 -11.83 -1.97 3.19
CA LYS A 131 -12.44 -0.70 3.64
C LYS A 131 -11.38 0.26 4.22
N LEU A 132 -10.40 -0.24 4.95
CA LEU A 132 -9.30 0.58 5.47
C LEU A 132 -8.39 1.07 4.33
N CYS A 133 -8.04 0.19 3.40
CA CYS A 133 -7.27 0.55 2.20
C CYS A 133 -7.92 1.68 1.41
N ALA A 134 -9.23 1.60 1.16
CA ALA A 134 -9.99 2.61 0.40
C ALA A 134 -9.99 3.99 1.05
N LYS A 135 -9.87 4.08 2.40
CA LYS A 135 -9.73 5.34 3.13
C LYS A 135 -8.36 6.00 2.93
N LEU A 136 -7.32 5.20 2.68
CA LEU A 136 -5.94 5.68 2.57
C LEU A 136 -5.54 6.06 1.15
N GLY A 137 -6.15 5.45 0.13
CA GLY A 137 -5.87 5.79 -1.27
C GLY A 137 -6.38 4.75 -2.26
N SER A 138 -6.40 5.14 -3.54
CA SER A 138 -7.02 4.36 -4.62
C SER A 138 -6.27 3.07 -4.96
N ASP A 139 -4.94 3.07 -4.91
CA ASP A 139 -4.12 1.90 -5.29
C ASP A 139 -4.01 0.84 -4.19
N LEU A 140 -4.39 1.18 -2.93
CA LEU A 140 -4.13 0.29 -1.80
C LEU A 140 -4.91 -1.02 -1.88
N ASN A 141 -6.14 -1.00 -2.39
CA ASN A 141 -6.94 -2.22 -2.56
C ASN A 141 -6.26 -3.20 -3.51
N PHE A 142 -5.72 -2.69 -4.63
CA PHE A 142 -4.92 -3.50 -5.53
C PHE A 142 -3.64 -4.01 -4.85
N CYS A 143 -2.92 -3.14 -4.12
CA CYS A 143 -1.68 -3.51 -3.43
C CYS A 143 -1.90 -4.56 -2.34
N LEU A 144 -3.08 -4.61 -1.72
CA LEU A 144 -3.43 -5.60 -0.70
C LEU A 144 -3.55 -7.01 -1.30
N GLU A 145 -4.16 -7.14 -2.48
CA GLU A 145 -4.37 -8.43 -3.13
C GLU A 145 -3.29 -8.80 -4.14
N GLY A 146 -2.72 -7.81 -4.81
CA GLY A 146 -1.72 -8.00 -5.84
C GLY A 146 -2.20 -8.77 -7.08
N GLY A 147 -1.26 -9.39 -7.80
CA GLY A 147 -1.56 -10.17 -9.00
C GLY A 147 -1.78 -9.31 -10.24
N ARG A 148 -2.73 -9.71 -11.10
CA ARG A 148 -3.19 -8.97 -12.28
C ARG A 148 -4.68 -8.75 -12.15
N GLN A 149 -5.13 -7.50 -12.24
CA GLN A 149 -6.53 -7.15 -12.02
C GLN A 149 -6.97 -6.01 -12.95
N MET A 150 -8.22 -6.09 -13.40
CA MET A 150 -8.92 -4.93 -13.93
C MET A 150 -9.38 -4.07 -12.76
N THR A 151 -9.03 -2.80 -12.78
CA THR A 151 -9.43 -1.83 -11.78
C THR A 151 -10.37 -0.81 -12.41
N LYS A 152 -11.45 -0.47 -11.69
CA LYS A 152 -12.49 0.49 -12.13
C LYS A 152 -12.80 1.47 -11.00
N GLY A 153 -13.67 2.45 -11.30
CA GLY A 153 -14.01 3.51 -10.35
C GLY A 153 -12.84 4.47 -10.16
N ARG A 154 -12.40 4.72 -8.92
CA ARG A 154 -11.16 5.45 -8.61
C ARG A 154 -9.94 4.52 -8.52
N GLY A 155 -10.12 3.19 -8.76
CA GLY A 155 -9.14 2.12 -8.57
C GLY A 155 -9.53 1.12 -7.46
N GLU A 156 -10.66 1.32 -6.80
CA GLU A 156 -11.14 0.49 -5.68
C GLU A 156 -11.95 -0.73 -6.10
N VAL A 157 -12.52 -0.74 -7.30
CA VAL A 157 -13.27 -1.89 -7.83
C VAL A 157 -12.30 -2.81 -8.55
N LEU A 158 -12.15 -4.02 -8.05
CA LEU A 158 -11.15 -4.99 -8.51
C LEU A 158 -11.82 -6.22 -9.11
N GLU A 159 -11.34 -6.64 -10.27
CA GLU A 159 -11.73 -7.88 -10.95
C GLU A 159 -10.46 -8.65 -11.31
N LYS A 160 -10.29 -9.84 -10.72
CA LYS A 160 -9.10 -10.67 -10.95
C LYS A 160 -9.00 -11.15 -12.39
N LEU A 161 -7.83 -11.02 -12.96
CA LEU A 161 -7.49 -11.52 -14.29
C LEU A 161 -6.43 -12.63 -14.18
N PRO A 162 -6.35 -13.53 -15.18
CA PRO A 162 -5.26 -14.48 -15.25
C PRO A 162 -3.91 -13.76 -15.24
N PHE A 163 -3.01 -14.20 -14.36
CA PHE A 163 -1.66 -13.62 -14.28
C PHE A 163 -0.85 -14.03 -15.51
N GLU A 164 -0.24 -13.06 -16.16
CA GLU A 164 0.69 -13.30 -17.27
C GLU A 164 2.11 -12.91 -16.85
N LYS A 165 3.03 -13.86 -16.96
CA LYS A 165 4.45 -13.59 -16.76
C LYS A 165 5.01 -12.86 -17.96
N MET A 166 5.62 -11.69 -17.75
CA MET A 166 6.24 -10.88 -18.79
C MET A 166 7.56 -10.30 -18.32
N ASN A 167 8.49 -10.09 -19.25
CA ASN A 167 9.73 -9.36 -18.98
C ASN A 167 9.46 -7.87 -19.11
N ILE A 168 9.78 -7.11 -18.06
CA ILE A 168 9.50 -5.66 -17.97
C ILE A 168 10.81 -4.94 -17.68
N SER A 169 11.11 -3.92 -18.48
CA SER A 169 12.20 -2.98 -18.22
C SER A 169 11.62 -1.67 -17.70
N LEU A 170 12.07 -1.24 -16.52
CA LEU A 170 11.65 0.02 -15.92
C LEU A 170 12.72 1.09 -16.15
N ILE A 171 12.30 2.23 -16.70
CA ILE A 171 13.17 3.39 -16.88
C ILE A 171 12.52 4.57 -16.15
N LYS A 172 13.18 5.06 -15.08
CA LYS A 172 12.78 6.29 -14.38
C LYS A 172 13.64 7.45 -14.86
N PRO A 173 13.10 8.43 -15.62
CA PRO A 173 13.81 9.64 -15.98
C PRO A 173 14.19 10.46 -14.74
N LYS A 174 15.30 11.22 -14.81
CA LYS A 174 15.72 12.11 -13.71
C LYS A 174 14.70 13.23 -13.44
N LYS A 175 13.92 13.63 -14.45
CA LYS A 175 12.91 14.70 -14.34
C LYS A 175 11.57 14.07 -14.03
N ASP A 176 11.05 14.32 -12.82
CA ASP A 176 9.72 13.87 -12.43
C ASP A 176 8.65 14.62 -13.24
N ARG A 177 7.79 13.88 -13.92
CA ARG A 177 6.52 14.39 -14.42
C ARG A 177 5.45 13.87 -13.49
N LYS A 178 4.93 14.74 -12.61
CA LYS A 178 3.76 14.40 -11.81
C LYS A 178 2.68 13.88 -12.73
N SER A 179 2.13 12.70 -12.43
CA SER A 179 0.92 12.24 -13.12
C SER A 179 -0.16 13.28 -12.90
N VAL A 180 -0.59 13.92 -13.99
CA VAL A 180 -1.75 14.80 -13.97
C VAL A 180 -2.94 13.90 -14.25
N VAL A 181 -3.58 13.42 -13.21
CA VAL A 181 -4.86 12.69 -13.27
C VAL A 181 -5.85 13.43 -12.41
#